data_b67731a4c0c2e258b41c4945e7cf4991
#
_entry.id   b67731a4c0c2e258b41c4945e7cf4991
#
_cell.length_a   1.000
_cell.length_b   1.000
_cell.length_c   1.000
_cell.angle_alpha   90.00
_cell.angle_beta   90.00
_cell.angle_gamma   90.00
#
_symmetry.space_group_name_H-M   'P 1'
#
loop_
_entity.id
_entity.type
_entity.pdbx_description
1 polymer ?
#
loop_
_entity_poly.entity_id
_entity_poly.type
_entity_poly.pdbx_seq_one_letter_code
_entity_poly.pdbx_strand_id
1 'polypeptide(L)'
;MLGMVFTEFLDMVEDRFPPEVSDRLISLAEEQFKSGGIYTSVGNYDHTEMLLLVKQLSEATRIPAVDLVEVYGEHLFSRFLSRYPAFFEEIGNSFQFLEGIEAHIHKEVRMIYPEANLPTFDCFREGEDVLIMEYASARPFAHLAHGLIKGCAAHYNESIEIDMQLKPPENG
;
A
#
# COMPACT_ATOMS: atom_id res chain seq x y z
N MET A 1 2.20 0.74 -11.76
CA MET A 1 1.87 0.13 -10.45
C MET A 1 1.32 -1.26 -10.71
N LEU A 2 1.69 -2.25 -9.90
CA LEU A 2 1.24 -3.64 -10.08
C LEU A 2 -0.28 -3.72 -9.90
N GLY A 3 -0.95 -4.47 -10.79
CA GLY A 3 -2.40 -4.56 -10.81
C GLY A 3 -3.05 -5.14 -9.56
N MET A 4 -2.30 -5.99 -8.82
CA MET A 4 -2.76 -6.49 -7.53
C MET A 4 -3.11 -5.34 -6.55
N VAL A 5 -2.40 -4.21 -6.60
CA VAL A 5 -2.71 -3.05 -5.76
C VAL A 5 -4.07 -2.44 -6.14
N PHE A 6 -4.48 -2.52 -7.40
CA PHE A 6 -5.80 -2.04 -7.84
C PHE A 6 -6.91 -3.03 -7.50
N THR A 7 -6.70 -4.33 -7.74
CA THR A 7 -7.72 -5.34 -7.44
C THR A 7 -8.03 -5.40 -5.95
N GLU A 8 -7.01 -5.37 -5.07
CA GLU A 8 -7.21 -5.37 -3.62
C GLU A 8 -7.84 -4.06 -3.11
N PHE A 9 -7.61 -2.94 -3.80
CA PHE A 9 -8.28 -1.68 -3.47
C PHE A 9 -9.79 -1.75 -3.78
N LEU A 10 -10.15 -2.27 -4.95
CA LEU A 10 -11.55 -2.43 -5.33
C LEU A 10 -12.26 -3.45 -4.44
N ASP A 11 -11.60 -4.58 -4.13
CA ASP A 11 -12.12 -5.58 -3.19
C ASP A 11 -12.40 -4.93 -1.81
N MET A 12 -11.48 -4.10 -1.31
CA MET A 12 -11.70 -3.36 -0.05
C MET A 12 -12.91 -2.42 -0.15
N VAL A 13 -13.08 -1.74 -1.29
CA VAL A 13 -14.23 -0.84 -1.46
C VAL A 13 -15.54 -1.62 -1.46
N GLU A 14 -15.60 -2.76 -2.15
CA GLU A 14 -16.78 -3.63 -2.16
C GLU A 14 -17.11 -4.19 -0.77
N ASP A 15 -16.08 -4.54 0.00
CA ASP A 15 -16.25 -5.11 1.34
C ASP A 15 -16.70 -4.08 2.40
N ARG A 16 -16.29 -2.82 2.25
CA ARG A 16 -16.45 -1.80 3.32
C ARG A 16 -17.49 -0.73 3.04
N PHE A 17 -17.89 -0.56 1.80
CA PHE A 17 -18.81 0.51 1.40
C PHE A 17 -20.06 -0.05 0.72
N PRO A 18 -21.16 0.71 0.70
CA PRO A 18 -22.37 0.32 -0.02
C PRO A 18 -22.11 0.10 -1.52
N PRO A 19 -22.84 -0.82 -2.19
CA PRO A 19 -22.66 -1.13 -3.61
C PRO A 19 -22.69 0.09 -4.54
N GLU A 20 -23.47 1.12 -4.20
CA GLU A 20 -23.58 2.34 -4.99
C GLU A 20 -22.26 3.12 -5.06
N VAL A 21 -21.38 2.95 -4.07
CA VAL A 21 -20.04 3.56 -4.07
C VAL A 21 -19.15 2.83 -5.06
N SER A 22 -19.15 1.49 -5.04
CA SER A 22 -18.39 0.67 -6.00
C SER A 22 -18.85 0.91 -7.43
N ASP A 23 -20.18 0.90 -7.67
CA ASP A 23 -20.77 1.14 -9.00
C ASP A 23 -20.35 2.50 -9.55
N ARG A 24 -20.33 3.53 -8.71
CA ARG A 24 -19.88 4.87 -9.09
C ARG A 24 -18.40 4.89 -9.48
N LEU A 25 -17.53 4.21 -8.73
CA LEU A 25 -16.10 4.13 -9.05
C LEU A 25 -15.85 3.39 -10.37
N ILE A 26 -16.54 2.27 -10.59
CA ILE A 26 -16.45 1.48 -11.81
C ILE A 26 -16.90 2.32 -13.02
N SER A 27 -18.07 2.95 -12.95
CA SER A 27 -18.59 3.79 -14.04
C SER A 27 -17.62 4.93 -14.40
N LEU A 28 -17.02 5.56 -13.41
CA LEU A 28 -16.03 6.61 -13.65
C LEU A 28 -14.75 6.06 -14.31
N ALA A 29 -14.31 4.91 -13.86
CA ALA A 29 -13.11 4.25 -14.40
C ALA A 29 -13.31 3.82 -15.86
N GLU A 30 -14.49 3.31 -16.22
CA GLU A 30 -14.86 2.97 -17.60
C GLU A 30 -14.78 4.19 -18.54
N GLU A 31 -15.18 5.36 -18.06
CA GLU A 31 -15.22 6.59 -18.87
C GLU A 31 -13.84 7.28 -18.98
N GLN A 32 -13.01 7.25 -17.94
CA GLN A 32 -11.85 8.13 -17.82
C GLN A 32 -10.49 7.43 -17.84
N PHE A 33 -10.45 6.11 -17.58
CA PHE A 33 -9.18 5.42 -17.43
C PHE A 33 -8.79 4.66 -18.69
N LYS A 34 -7.49 4.59 -18.96
CA LYS A 34 -6.97 3.78 -20.07
C LYS A 34 -7.22 2.29 -19.89
N SER A 35 -7.26 1.84 -18.61
CA SER A 35 -7.60 0.47 -18.25
C SER A 35 -9.10 0.17 -18.42
N GLY A 36 -9.95 1.18 -18.53
CA GLY A 36 -11.40 1.04 -18.43
C GLY A 36 -11.86 0.52 -17.06
N GLY A 37 -11.03 0.69 -16.01
CA GLY A 37 -11.32 0.14 -14.68
C GLY A 37 -11.15 -1.37 -14.57
N ILE A 38 -10.62 -2.03 -15.60
CA ILE A 38 -10.39 -3.47 -15.60
C ILE A 38 -8.93 -3.76 -15.26
N TYR A 39 -8.70 -4.40 -14.12
CA TYR A 39 -7.38 -4.73 -13.64
C TYR A 39 -7.20 -6.23 -13.48
N THR A 40 -6.00 -6.70 -13.82
CA THR A 40 -5.53 -8.06 -13.49
C THR A 40 -4.41 -7.97 -12.46
N SER A 41 -4.33 -8.89 -11.54
CA SER A 41 -3.34 -8.85 -10.45
C SER A 41 -1.89 -8.81 -10.94
N VAL A 42 -1.61 -9.35 -12.13
CA VAL A 42 -0.28 -9.41 -12.75
C VAL A 42 0.00 -8.24 -13.71
N GLY A 43 -1.02 -7.45 -14.06
CA GLY A 43 -0.90 -6.31 -14.95
C GLY A 43 -0.08 -5.17 -14.34
N ASN A 44 0.33 -4.23 -15.18
CA ASN A 44 1.00 -3.00 -14.75
C ASN A 44 0.23 -1.78 -15.29
N TYR A 45 -0.23 -0.92 -14.38
CA TYR A 45 -1.13 0.19 -14.69
C TYR A 45 -0.55 1.52 -14.23
N ASP A 46 -1.07 2.61 -14.79
CA ASP A 46 -0.69 3.95 -14.39
C ASP A 46 -1.18 4.23 -12.95
N HIS A 47 -0.27 4.67 -12.09
CA HIS A 47 -0.60 4.98 -10.70
C HIS A 47 -1.56 6.17 -10.55
N THR A 48 -1.66 7.01 -11.58
CA THR A 48 -2.61 8.13 -11.59
C THR A 48 -4.06 7.66 -11.55
N GLU A 49 -4.36 6.47 -12.10
CA GLU A 49 -5.69 5.87 -11.98
C GLU A 49 -6.02 5.55 -10.51
N MET A 50 -5.05 5.05 -9.72
CA MET A 50 -5.25 4.83 -8.28
C MET A 50 -5.52 6.15 -7.53
N LEU A 51 -4.78 7.22 -7.86
CA LEU A 51 -5.03 8.52 -7.24
C LEU A 51 -6.44 9.04 -7.54
N LEU A 52 -6.93 8.82 -8.75
CA LEU A 52 -8.28 9.20 -9.14
C LEU A 52 -9.34 8.33 -8.45
N LEU A 53 -9.12 7.02 -8.31
CA LEU A 53 -10.00 6.13 -7.55
C LEU A 53 -10.12 6.57 -6.08
N VAL A 54 -8.99 6.84 -5.42
CA VAL A 54 -8.96 7.33 -4.04
C VAL A 54 -9.68 8.68 -3.92
N LYS A 55 -9.44 9.59 -4.85
CA LYS A 55 -10.12 10.91 -4.87
C LYS A 55 -11.63 10.73 -4.97
N GLN A 56 -12.11 9.90 -5.89
CA GLN A 56 -13.54 9.66 -6.09
C GLN A 56 -14.18 8.96 -4.89
N LEU A 57 -13.47 8.03 -4.26
CA LEU A 57 -13.91 7.39 -3.03
C LEU A 57 -14.04 8.43 -1.90
N SER A 58 -13.05 9.32 -1.76
CA SER A 58 -13.08 10.40 -0.78
C SER A 58 -14.26 11.36 -1.01
N GLU A 59 -14.53 11.75 -2.26
CA GLU A 59 -15.68 12.59 -2.59
C GLU A 59 -17.02 11.89 -2.32
N ALA A 60 -17.12 10.59 -2.61
CA ALA A 60 -18.35 9.81 -2.40
C ALA A 60 -18.63 9.57 -0.92
N THR A 61 -17.60 9.32 -0.11
CA THR A 61 -17.73 8.93 1.30
C THR A 61 -17.55 10.11 2.27
N ARG A 62 -16.95 11.22 1.81
CA ARG A 62 -16.51 12.37 2.60
C ARG A 62 -15.43 12.03 3.64
N ILE A 63 -14.76 10.90 3.48
CA ILE A 63 -13.57 10.53 4.26
C ILE A 63 -12.34 11.14 3.59
N PRO A 64 -11.41 11.76 4.33
CA PRO A 64 -10.18 12.29 3.75
C PRO A 64 -9.40 11.22 2.97
N ALA A 65 -8.85 11.59 1.81
CA ALA A 65 -8.11 10.67 0.95
C ALA A 65 -6.92 10.01 1.68
N VAL A 66 -6.26 10.74 2.57
CA VAL A 66 -5.17 10.24 3.40
C VAL A 66 -5.63 9.09 4.29
N ASP A 67 -6.76 9.26 4.98
CA ASP A 67 -7.32 8.23 5.88
C ASP A 67 -7.73 6.98 5.10
N LEU A 68 -8.31 7.16 3.91
CA LEU A 68 -8.67 6.04 3.01
C LEU A 68 -7.44 5.26 2.54
N VAL A 69 -6.35 5.95 2.22
CA VAL A 69 -5.09 5.32 1.79
C VAL A 69 -4.43 4.57 2.95
N GLU A 70 -4.48 5.10 4.18
CA GLU A 70 -3.98 4.39 5.36
C GLU A 70 -4.78 3.13 5.66
N VAL A 71 -6.11 3.23 5.69
CA VAL A 71 -7.01 2.08 5.88
C VAL A 71 -6.79 1.03 4.78
N TYR A 72 -6.57 1.49 3.55
CA TYR A 72 -6.21 0.60 2.47
C TYR A 72 -4.86 -0.09 2.70
N GLY A 73 -3.86 0.60 3.24
CA GLY A 73 -2.57 0.01 3.61
C GLY A 73 -2.72 -1.12 4.64
N GLU A 74 -3.53 -0.93 5.67
CA GLU A 74 -3.84 -1.97 6.66
C GLU A 74 -4.55 -3.19 6.03
N HIS A 75 -5.52 -2.94 5.14
CA HIS A 75 -6.20 -3.98 4.38
C HIS A 75 -5.22 -4.76 3.50
N LEU A 76 -4.39 -4.05 2.72
CA LEU A 76 -3.42 -4.64 1.81
C LEU A 76 -2.40 -5.51 2.56
N PHE A 77 -1.96 -5.10 3.77
CA PHE A 77 -1.10 -5.94 4.60
C PHE A 77 -1.78 -7.26 4.96
N SER A 78 -3.05 -7.25 5.35
CA SER A 78 -3.80 -8.46 5.66
C SER A 78 -3.94 -9.41 4.46
N ARG A 79 -4.05 -8.84 3.26
CA ARG A 79 -4.10 -9.60 2.01
C ARG A 79 -2.73 -10.22 1.69
N PHE A 80 -1.64 -9.49 1.92
CA PHE A 80 -0.29 -10.04 1.78
C PHE A 80 -0.04 -11.20 2.74
N LEU A 81 -0.43 -11.04 4.01
CA LEU A 81 -0.31 -12.08 5.03
C LEU A 81 -1.02 -13.38 4.61
N SER A 82 -2.26 -13.27 4.11
CA SER A 82 -3.03 -14.44 3.69
C SER A 82 -2.55 -15.07 2.39
N ARG A 83 -2.02 -14.26 1.46
CA ARG A 83 -1.58 -14.74 0.13
C ARG A 83 -0.15 -15.25 0.11
N TYR A 84 0.71 -14.70 0.97
CA TYR A 84 2.14 -14.98 1.02
C TYR A 84 2.62 -15.29 2.45
N PRO A 85 2.04 -16.28 3.14
CA PRO A 85 2.37 -16.57 4.55
C PRO A 85 3.86 -16.86 4.76
N ALA A 86 4.53 -17.44 3.77
CA ALA A 86 5.96 -17.74 3.85
C ALA A 86 6.86 -16.53 4.11
N PHE A 87 6.44 -15.31 3.75
CA PHE A 87 7.21 -14.10 4.04
C PHE A 87 7.18 -13.70 5.52
N PHE A 88 6.30 -14.31 6.30
CA PHE A 88 6.09 -13.99 7.72
C PHE A 88 6.59 -15.11 8.64
N GLU A 89 6.97 -16.25 8.06
CA GLU A 89 7.51 -17.38 8.82
C GLU A 89 8.86 -17.01 9.46
N GLU A 90 9.08 -17.47 10.69
CA GLU A 90 10.31 -17.24 11.48
C GLU A 90 10.61 -15.77 11.84
N ILE A 91 9.70 -14.85 11.58
CA ILE A 91 9.82 -13.43 11.96
C ILE A 91 9.05 -13.19 13.25
N GLY A 92 9.75 -12.69 14.26
CA GLY A 92 9.22 -12.59 15.64
C GLY A 92 8.52 -11.28 15.97
N ASN A 93 8.77 -10.19 15.24
CA ASN A 93 8.24 -8.86 15.55
C ASN A 93 8.19 -7.96 14.31
N SER A 94 7.46 -6.83 14.43
CA SER A 94 7.27 -5.89 13.33
C SER A 94 8.57 -5.26 12.85
N PHE A 95 9.47 -4.90 13.74
CA PHE A 95 10.73 -4.27 13.37
C PHE A 95 11.59 -5.22 12.51
N GLN A 96 11.68 -6.49 12.93
CA GLN A 96 12.40 -7.50 12.15
C GLN A 96 11.78 -7.68 10.76
N PHE A 97 10.46 -7.66 10.65
CA PHE A 97 9.77 -7.73 9.37
C PHE A 97 10.07 -6.52 8.49
N LEU A 98 9.95 -5.30 9.05
CA LEU A 98 10.14 -4.05 8.32
C LEU A 98 11.58 -3.88 7.81
N GLU A 99 12.58 -4.26 8.62
CA GLU A 99 13.99 -4.28 8.20
C GLU A 99 14.26 -5.25 7.04
N GLY A 100 13.47 -6.31 6.95
CA GLY A 100 13.59 -7.33 5.91
C GLY A 100 12.93 -6.99 4.58
N ILE A 101 12.13 -5.92 4.47
CA ILE A 101 11.31 -5.64 3.28
C ILE A 101 12.15 -5.59 1.99
N GLU A 102 13.26 -4.84 1.96
CA GLU A 102 14.07 -4.71 0.76
C GLU A 102 14.82 -6.00 0.41
N ALA A 103 15.41 -6.64 1.41
CA ALA A 103 16.28 -7.80 1.20
C ALA A 103 15.51 -9.09 0.87
N HIS A 104 14.27 -9.21 1.34
CA HIS A 104 13.48 -10.42 1.19
C HIS A 104 12.24 -10.17 0.31
N ILE A 105 11.34 -9.26 0.68
CA ILE A 105 10.06 -9.11 -0.01
C ILE A 105 10.24 -8.43 -1.37
N HIS A 106 10.83 -7.23 -1.41
CA HIS A 106 11.00 -6.50 -2.66
C HIS A 106 11.93 -7.20 -3.63
N LYS A 107 12.93 -7.92 -3.14
CA LYS A 107 13.80 -8.77 -3.96
C LYS A 107 12.99 -9.86 -4.67
N GLU A 108 12.17 -10.62 -3.95
CA GLU A 108 11.33 -11.66 -4.52
C GLU A 108 10.30 -11.10 -5.51
N VAL A 109 9.67 -9.96 -5.16
CA VAL A 109 8.72 -9.30 -6.07
C VAL A 109 9.40 -8.88 -7.37
N ARG A 110 10.62 -8.34 -7.33
CA ARG A 110 11.39 -8.00 -8.55
C ARG A 110 11.78 -9.22 -9.37
N MET A 111 11.99 -10.37 -8.76
CA MET A 111 12.27 -11.62 -9.47
C MET A 111 11.03 -12.13 -10.22
N ILE A 112 9.86 -12.01 -9.63
CA ILE A 112 8.59 -12.46 -10.22
C ILE A 112 8.07 -11.43 -11.24
N TYR A 113 8.20 -10.14 -10.91
CA TYR A 113 7.72 -9.01 -11.70
C TYR A 113 8.86 -8.01 -11.98
N PRO A 114 9.73 -8.28 -12.96
CA PRO A 114 10.89 -7.42 -13.25
C PRO A 114 10.54 -5.95 -13.55
N GLU A 115 9.35 -5.72 -14.10
CA GLU A 115 8.84 -4.37 -14.42
C GLU A 115 8.20 -3.66 -13.20
N ALA A 116 8.19 -4.30 -12.03
CA ALA A 116 7.62 -3.70 -10.83
C ALA A 116 8.48 -2.52 -10.35
N ASN A 117 7.91 -1.33 -10.40
CA ASN A 117 8.53 -0.15 -9.81
C ASN A 117 8.08 -0.06 -8.35
N LEU A 118 8.91 -0.54 -7.45
CA LEU A 118 8.68 -0.57 -6.00
C LEU A 118 9.29 0.68 -5.34
N PRO A 119 8.73 1.13 -4.21
CA PRO A 119 9.44 2.09 -3.35
C PRO A 119 10.69 1.44 -2.79
N THR A 120 11.60 2.25 -2.25
CA THR A 120 12.75 1.78 -1.49
C THR A 120 12.61 2.18 -0.03
N PHE A 121 13.13 1.31 0.85
CA PHE A 121 13.17 1.53 2.29
C PHE A 121 14.58 1.32 2.80
N ASP A 122 15.13 2.34 3.44
CA ASP A 122 16.37 2.23 4.22
C ASP A 122 16.02 2.27 5.70
N CYS A 123 16.42 1.23 6.44
CA CYS A 123 16.04 1.04 7.84
C CYS A 123 17.26 1.14 8.75
N PHE A 124 17.12 1.89 9.84
CA PHE A 124 18.17 2.11 10.83
C PHE A 124 17.61 1.92 12.24
N ARG A 125 18.29 1.12 13.08
CA ARG A 125 17.95 1.01 14.50
C ARG A 125 18.60 2.13 15.30
N GLU A 126 17.80 2.80 16.12
CA GLU A 126 18.30 3.70 17.17
C GLU A 126 17.93 3.07 18.53
N GLY A 127 18.83 2.22 19.05
CA GLY A 127 18.55 1.39 20.22
C GLY A 127 17.64 0.20 19.90
N GLU A 128 16.97 -0.33 20.91
CA GLU A 128 16.09 -1.50 20.79
C GLU A 128 14.65 -1.13 20.39
N ASP A 129 14.20 0.06 20.78
CA ASP A 129 12.81 0.48 20.74
C ASP A 129 12.47 1.44 19.58
N VAL A 130 13.47 1.88 18.81
CA VAL A 130 13.26 2.85 17.73
C VAL A 130 13.78 2.29 16.41
N LEU A 131 12.90 2.27 15.41
CA LEU A 131 13.23 1.98 14.01
C LEU A 131 12.98 3.23 13.16
N ILE A 132 14.02 3.73 12.53
CA ILE A 132 13.94 4.81 11.55
C ILE A 132 13.83 4.16 10.16
N MET A 133 12.81 4.55 9.39
CA MET A 133 12.60 4.08 8.03
C MET A 133 12.62 5.27 7.06
N GLU A 134 13.57 5.30 6.16
CA GLU A 134 13.55 6.25 5.06
C GLU A 134 12.84 5.64 3.85
N TYR A 135 11.73 6.25 3.45
CA TYR A 135 10.91 5.85 2.32
C TYR A 135 11.20 6.75 1.12
N ALA A 136 11.55 6.16 -0.01
CA ALA A 136 11.66 6.88 -1.26
C ALA A 136 10.82 6.24 -2.37
N SER A 137 10.05 7.06 -3.07
CA SER A 137 9.18 6.62 -4.16
C SER A 137 8.95 7.75 -5.17
N ALA A 138 8.89 7.40 -6.44
CA ALA A 138 8.42 8.31 -7.49
C ALA A 138 6.90 8.57 -7.46
N ARG A 139 6.17 7.95 -6.51
CA ARG A 139 4.72 8.01 -6.39
C ARG A 139 4.32 8.53 -5.01
N PRO A 140 3.24 9.31 -4.89
CA PRO A 140 2.83 9.93 -3.63
C PRO A 140 2.03 8.97 -2.74
N PHE A 141 2.58 7.81 -2.38
CA PHE A 141 1.91 6.78 -1.58
C PHE A 141 2.57 6.55 -0.20
N ALA A 142 3.15 7.59 0.42
CA ALA A 142 3.72 7.48 1.76
C ALA A 142 2.67 7.04 2.81
N HIS A 143 1.43 7.50 2.70
CA HIS A 143 0.34 7.08 3.59
C HIS A 143 -0.09 5.63 3.38
N LEU A 144 0.11 5.06 2.19
CA LEU A 144 -0.06 3.61 1.97
C LEU A 144 0.98 2.82 2.77
N ALA A 145 2.25 3.26 2.71
CA ALA A 145 3.31 2.65 3.51
C ALA A 145 3.03 2.77 5.01
N HIS A 146 2.53 3.93 5.47
CA HIS A 146 2.09 4.13 6.85
C HIS A 146 1.03 3.12 7.28
N GLY A 147 -0.02 2.92 6.47
CA GLY A 147 -1.06 1.93 6.71
C GLY A 147 -0.52 0.48 6.73
N LEU A 148 0.39 0.13 5.82
CA LEU A 148 1.06 -1.17 5.81
C LEU A 148 1.86 -1.42 7.10
N ILE A 149 2.57 -0.41 7.62
CA ILE A 149 3.30 -0.49 8.89
C ILE A 149 2.33 -0.70 10.07
N LYS A 150 1.20 0.00 10.10
CA LYS A 150 0.15 -0.21 11.12
C LYS A 150 -0.40 -1.63 11.08
N GLY A 151 -0.70 -2.15 9.88
CA GLY A 151 -1.13 -3.54 9.68
C GLY A 151 -0.09 -4.56 10.16
N CYS A 152 1.20 -4.27 9.92
CA CYS A 152 2.31 -5.08 10.39
C CYS A 152 2.36 -5.13 11.93
N ALA A 153 2.32 -3.98 12.60
CA ALA A 153 2.32 -3.91 14.05
C ALA A 153 1.12 -4.66 14.67
N ALA A 154 -0.07 -4.48 14.09
CA ALA A 154 -1.27 -5.18 14.53
C ALA A 154 -1.14 -6.71 14.40
N HIS A 155 -0.52 -7.20 13.33
CA HIS A 155 -0.25 -8.64 13.15
C HIS A 155 0.61 -9.23 14.26
N TYR A 156 1.66 -8.51 14.66
CA TYR A 156 2.55 -8.95 15.75
C TYR A 156 2.02 -8.59 17.16
N ASN A 157 0.79 -8.05 17.26
CA ASN A 157 0.19 -7.56 18.51
C ASN A 157 1.07 -6.53 19.24
N GLU A 158 1.75 -5.68 18.49
CA GLU A 158 2.61 -4.64 19.01
C GLU A 158 1.90 -3.28 18.95
N SER A 159 2.10 -2.47 19.99
CA SER A 159 1.69 -1.07 20.00
C SER A 159 2.89 -0.21 19.66
N ILE A 160 2.87 0.38 18.46
CA ILE A 160 3.93 1.28 18.00
C ILE A 160 3.37 2.69 17.80
N GLU A 161 4.18 3.68 18.09
CA GLU A 161 3.93 5.07 17.70
C GLU A 161 4.69 5.35 16.39
N ILE A 162 4.00 5.93 15.40
CA ILE A 162 4.61 6.24 14.10
C ILE A 162 4.61 7.75 13.94
N ASP A 163 5.80 8.35 13.88
CA ASP A 163 6.01 9.75 13.49
C ASP A 163 6.42 9.79 12.01
N MET A 164 5.52 10.26 11.15
CA MET A 164 5.78 10.36 9.72
C MET A 164 6.10 11.80 9.30
N GLN A 165 7.30 12.01 8.78
CA GLN A 165 7.76 13.29 8.27
C GLN A 165 7.91 13.24 6.75
N LEU A 166 7.13 14.05 6.05
CA LEU A 166 7.27 14.19 4.60
C LEU A 166 8.41 15.16 4.28
N LYS A 167 9.47 14.65 3.64
CA LYS A 167 10.54 15.51 3.12
C LYS A 167 10.07 16.20 1.84
N PRO A 168 10.37 17.49 1.62
CA PRO A 168 10.12 18.11 0.33
C PRO A 168 10.92 17.40 -0.76
N PRO A 169 10.41 17.39 -2.02
CA PRO A 169 11.16 16.83 -3.13
C PRO A 169 12.53 17.50 -3.23
N GLU A 170 13.58 16.72 -3.32
CA GLU A 170 14.92 17.25 -3.60
C GLU A 170 14.85 17.94 -4.97
N ASN A 171 15.05 19.27 -4.97
CA ASN A 171 15.15 20.03 -6.20
C ASN A 171 16.43 19.57 -6.93
N GLY A 172 16.25 18.71 -7.93
CA GLY A 172 17.29 18.37 -8.90
C GLY A 172 17.43 19.46 -9.97
#